data_9c2b5432acdabb0d9e9b188468bd0635
#
_entry.id   9c2b5432acdabb0d9e9b188468bd0635
#
_cell.length_a   1.000
_cell.length_b   1.000
_cell.length_c   1.000
_cell.angle_alpha   90.00
_cell.angle_beta   90.00
_cell.angle_gamma   90.00
#
_symmetry.space_group_name_H-M   'P 1'
#
loop_
_entity.id
_entity.type
_entity.pdbx_description
1 polymer ?
#
loop_
_entity_poly.entity_id
_entity_poly.type
_entity_poly.pdbx_seq_one_letter_code
_entity_poly.pdbx_strand_id
1 'polypeptide(L)'
;MSSLSKKLIQVALIASLAFAGSATAQNPAKSWVQYSAPEEAGFSSEKLQSVLDLYDKNGATALMVVYDGNVLVWKGDIARRYDTHSMRKSLVSALYGIYSGNGAIDIHKTLKQLGIDDSVKLSEEERSAEIQDLLKARSGVYIPAAGEAKSMKDYRPARGSHPPNTFFYYNNWDFNVLGVIFQMETGKDLFEALNASLAKPLDMEDFRPMDGRFWRDSTLQTVYPKYDIKMSARDLARFGTLYCNGGMWDGHQLLSKEWISETFTPYSTVDHGSYHESYGYLWWIQLLDDSIPMYSAQGWGGHILVVVPKYKLVVVKRHDTFSGSGGDSQIGTYIRTILSARTLETVSRPRLIPLEVRPEQQQFIEMPEADLRKYQQQFYMNGRTRKIEYGKYGLVFDEWFVLHPVSDSRFYAEDLRKYVSFRWENQKPVFDRIE
;
A
#
# COMPACT_ATOMS: atom_id res chain seq x y z
N MET A 1 -23.34 -8.89 28.55
CA MET A 1 -22.59 -8.81 27.29
C MET A 1 -23.26 -7.79 26.41
N SER A 2 -22.57 -6.71 26.09
CA SER A 2 -23.15 -5.59 25.32
C SER A 2 -23.39 -6.00 23.85
N SER A 3 -24.31 -5.29 23.20
CA SER A 3 -24.59 -5.46 21.76
C SER A 3 -23.33 -5.41 20.88
N LEU A 4 -22.30 -4.68 21.32
CA LEU A 4 -20.98 -4.58 20.65
C LEU A 4 -20.21 -5.91 20.68
N SER A 5 -20.19 -6.62 21.81
CA SER A 5 -19.46 -7.91 21.90
C SER A 5 -20.10 -8.99 21.04
N LYS A 6 -21.44 -8.91 20.83
CA LYS A 6 -22.13 -9.83 19.92
C LYS A 6 -21.81 -9.53 18.45
N LYS A 7 -21.69 -8.25 18.06
CA LYS A 7 -21.29 -7.87 16.68
C LYS A 7 -19.83 -8.23 16.39
N LEU A 8 -18.92 -8.09 17.34
CA LEU A 8 -17.51 -8.49 17.20
C LEU A 8 -17.34 -10.01 17.07
N ILE A 9 -18.07 -10.78 17.87
CA ILE A 9 -18.07 -12.25 17.75
C ILE A 9 -18.65 -12.66 16.37
N GLN A 10 -19.65 -11.94 15.89
CA GLN A 10 -20.26 -12.20 14.59
C GLN A 10 -19.34 -11.85 13.43
N VAL A 11 -18.52 -10.78 13.53
CA VAL A 11 -17.49 -10.44 12.54
C VAL A 11 -16.36 -11.46 12.51
N ALA A 12 -15.87 -11.92 13.67
CA ALA A 12 -14.85 -12.97 13.74
C ALA A 12 -15.35 -14.31 13.18
N LEU A 13 -16.62 -14.67 13.46
CA LEU A 13 -17.24 -15.89 12.92
C LEU A 13 -17.48 -15.77 11.40
N ILE A 14 -17.86 -14.59 10.92
CA ILE A 14 -18.13 -14.35 9.49
C ILE A 14 -16.82 -14.30 8.70
N ALA A 15 -15.73 -13.77 9.27
CA ALA A 15 -14.43 -13.77 8.61
C ALA A 15 -13.91 -15.21 8.38
N SER A 16 -14.07 -16.10 9.35
CA SER A 16 -13.72 -17.53 9.22
C SER A 16 -14.67 -18.30 8.28
N LEU A 17 -15.96 -17.92 8.21
CA LEU A 17 -16.94 -18.51 7.31
C LEU A 17 -16.84 -17.97 5.87
N ALA A 18 -16.37 -16.73 5.66
CA ALA A 18 -16.25 -16.14 4.32
C ALA A 18 -15.22 -16.85 3.45
N PHE A 19 -14.18 -17.46 4.05
CA PHE A 19 -13.22 -18.28 3.32
C PHE A 19 -13.65 -19.74 3.15
N ALA A 20 -14.56 -20.25 3.99
CA ALA A 20 -14.96 -21.66 3.98
C ALA A 20 -15.95 -22.05 2.85
N GLY A 21 -16.53 -21.09 2.14
CA GLY A 21 -17.59 -21.35 1.15
C GLY A 21 -17.55 -20.53 -0.14
N SER A 22 -16.59 -19.62 -0.31
CA SER A 22 -16.45 -18.84 -1.56
C SER A 22 -15.49 -19.56 -2.50
N ALA A 23 -15.92 -19.83 -3.72
CA ALA A 23 -14.99 -20.20 -4.77
C ALA A 23 -13.93 -19.08 -4.89
N THR A 24 -12.64 -19.44 -4.83
CA THR A 24 -11.54 -18.47 -5.01
C THR A 24 -11.68 -17.78 -6.37
N ALA A 25 -11.29 -16.51 -6.43
CA ALA A 25 -11.18 -15.81 -7.69
C ALA A 25 -10.10 -16.48 -8.56
N GLN A 26 -10.20 -16.35 -9.89
CA GLN A 26 -9.14 -16.79 -10.77
C GLN A 26 -7.87 -15.95 -10.54
N ASN A 27 -6.70 -16.54 -10.71
CA ASN A 27 -5.49 -15.76 -10.75
C ASN A 27 -5.45 -14.93 -12.04
N PRO A 28 -4.96 -13.68 -11.97
CA PRO A 28 -4.66 -12.93 -13.18
C PRO A 28 -3.69 -13.70 -14.08
N ALA A 29 -3.85 -13.56 -15.38
CA ALA A 29 -2.85 -14.04 -16.32
C ALA A 29 -1.50 -13.33 -16.07
N LYS A 30 -0.40 -13.91 -16.58
CA LYS A 30 0.95 -13.31 -16.47
C LYS A 30 0.98 -11.86 -16.96
N SER A 31 0.26 -11.57 -18.05
CA SER A 31 -0.10 -10.20 -18.45
C SER A 31 -1.58 -9.99 -18.19
N TRP A 32 -1.95 -8.80 -17.72
CA TRP A 32 -3.34 -8.50 -17.42
C TRP A 32 -4.24 -8.68 -18.65
N VAL A 33 -5.39 -9.29 -18.41
CA VAL A 33 -6.50 -9.35 -19.35
C VAL A 33 -7.73 -8.66 -18.75
N GLN A 34 -8.62 -8.18 -19.62
CA GLN A 34 -9.85 -7.53 -19.24
C GLN A 34 -11.06 -8.17 -19.93
N TYR A 35 -12.21 -8.05 -19.32
CA TYR A 35 -13.45 -8.39 -20.01
C TYR A 35 -13.61 -7.51 -21.24
N SER A 36 -14.02 -8.08 -22.36
CA SER A 36 -14.21 -7.31 -23.61
C SER A 36 -15.33 -6.27 -23.49
N ALA A 37 -16.27 -6.52 -22.56
CA ALA A 37 -17.28 -5.60 -22.09
C ALA A 37 -17.69 -6.04 -20.67
N PRO A 38 -18.15 -5.13 -19.78
CA PRO A 38 -18.61 -5.48 -18.42
C PRO A 38 -19.72 -6.52 -18.39
N GLU A 39 -20.55 -6.59 -19.41
CA GLU A 39 -21.64 -7.56 -19.57
C GLU A 39 -21.11 -9.01 -19.60
N GLU A 40 -19.91 -9.23 -20.10
CA GLU A 40 -19.25 -10.54 -20.07
C GLU A 40 -18.95 -11.03 -18.64
N ALA A 41 -18.87 -10.11 -17.69
CA ALA A 41 -18.71 -10.39 -16.27
C ALA A 41 -20.04 -10.34 -15.49
N GLY A 42 -21.17 -10.11 -16.16
CA GLY A 42 -22.47 -9.92 -15.52
C GLY A 42 -22.62 -8.56 -14.84
N PHE A 43 -22.05 -7.51 -15.42
CA PHE A 43 -22.20 -6.12 -14.99
C PHE A 43 -22.73 -5.25 -16.13
N SER A 44 -23.49 -4.22 -15.78
CA SER A 44 -23.98 -3.23 -16.73
C SER A 44 -22.94 -2.15 -16.98
N SER A 45 -22.52 -1.96 -18.23
CA SER A 45 -21.62 -0.87 -18.63
C SER A 45 -22.21 0.50 -18.29
N GLU A 46 -23.52 0.68 -18.53
CA GLU A 46 -24.23 1.94 -18.24
C GLU A 46 -24.14 2.30 -16.75
N LYS A 47 -24.40 1.33 -15.86
CA LYS A 47 -24.32 1.56 -14.41
C LYS A 47 -22.87 1.74 -13.92
N LEU A 48 -21.89 1.05 -14.52
CA LEU A 48 -20.48 1.24 -14.19
C LEU A 48 -19.96 2.61 -14.57
N GLN A 49 -20.62 3.35 -15.47
CA GLN A 49 -20.28 4.73 -15.76
C GLN A 49 -20.26 5.59 -14.47
N SER A 50 -21.16 5.33 -13.53
CA SER A 50 -21.17 6.02 -12.25
C SER A 50 -19.90 5.82 -11.41
N VAL A 51 -19.18 4.70 -11.60
CA VAL A 51 -17.87 4.46 -10.95
C VAL A 51 -16.81 5.37 -11.57
N LEU A 52 -16.85 5.56 -12.89
CA LEU A 52 -15.95 6.47 -13.61
C LEU A 52 -16.25 7.93 -13.29
N ASP A 53 -17.51 8.28 -13.09
CA ASP A 53 -17.92 9.63 -12.65
C ASP A 53 -17.43 9.91 -11.21
N LEU A 54 -17.46 8.92 -10.32
CA LEU A 54 -16.86 9.03 -8.99
C LEU A 54 -15.34 9.25 -9.05
N TYR A 55 -14.67 8.55 -9.96
CA TYR A 55 -13.24 8.74 -10.20
C TYR A 55 -12.94 10.19 -10.58
N ASP A 56 -13.65 10.76 -11.57
CA ASP A 56 -13.47 12.12 -12.03
C ASP A 56 -13.78 13.14 -10.91
N LYS A 57 -14.90 12.95 -10.23
CA LYS A 57 -15.33 13.84 -9.13
C LYS A 57 -14.34 13.89 -7.97
N ASN A 58 -13.68 12.76 -7.68
CA ASN A 58 -12.71 12.67 -6.60
C ASN A 58 -11.30 13.17 -6.98
N GLY A 59 -11.05 13.48 -8.25
CA GLY A 59 -9.72 13.82 -8.74
C GLY A 59 -8.73 12.66 -8.60
N ALA A 60 -9.21 11.42 -8.70
CA ALA A 60 -8.35 10.25 -8.72
C ALA A 60 -7.51 10.24 -10.00
N THR A 61 -6.31 9.64 -9.94
CA THR A 61 -5.38 9.57 -11.06
C THR A 61 -5.23 8.17 -11.63
N ALA A 62 -5.62 7.16 -10.87
CA ALA A 62 -5.77 5.79 -11.36
C ALA A 62 -6.87 5.06 -10.58
N LEU A 63 -7.65 4.29 -11.30
CA LEU A 63 -8.66 3.35 -10.79
C LEU A 63 -8.52 2.04 -11.54
N MET A 64 -8.52 0.93 -10.81
CA MET A 64 -8.56 -0.42 -11.38
C MET A 64 -9.50 -1.28 -10.55
N VAL A 65 -10.48 -1.87 -11.20
CA VAL A 65 -11.45 -2.80 -10.61
C VAL A 65 -11.22 -4.16 -11.23
N VAL A 66 -10.91 -5.15 -10.40
CA VAL A 66 -10.72 -6.54 -10.79
C VAL A 66 -11.88 -7.36 -10.24
N TYR A 67 -12.48 -8.15 -11.09
CA TYR A 67 -13.52 -9.10 -10.77
C TYR A 67 -13.12 -10.50 -11.25
N ASP A 68 -13.15 -11.48 -10.34
CA ASP A 68 -12.76 -12.87 -10.62
C ASP A 68 -11.43 -12.99 -11.40
N GLY A 69 -10.42 -12.23 -10.94
CA GLY A 69 -9.06 -12.25 -11.49
C GLY A 69 -8.84 -11.47 -12.79
N ASN A 70 -9.88 -10.90 -13.39
CA ASN A 70 -9.78 -10.15 -14.64
C ASN A 70 -10.20 -8.69 -14.43
N VAL A 71 -9.68 -7.79 -15.25
CA VAL A 71 -10.02 -6.37 -15.16
C VAL A 71 -11.45 -6.14 -15.64
N LEU A 72 -12.29 -5.58 -14.77
CA LEU A 72 -13.68 -5.24 -15.08
C LEU A 72 -13.77 -3.84 -15.70
N VAL A 73 -13.15 -2.88 -15.04
CA VAL A 73 -13.10 -1.47 -15.48
C VAL A 73 -11.85 -0.80 -14.92
N TRP A 74 -11.28 0.11 -15.68
CA TRP A 74 -10.16 0.91 -15.24
C TRP A 74 -10.16 2.30 -15.87
N LYS A 75 -9.44 3.25 -15.24
CA LYS A 75 -9.26 4.61 -15.75
C LYS A 75 -7.97 5.23 -15.21
N GLY A 76 -7.34 6.06 -16.02
CA GLY A 76 -6.13 6.81 -15.65
C GLY A 76 -4.84 6.00 -15.75
N ASP A 77 -3.79 6.45 -15.07
CA ASP A 77 -2.44 5.88 -15.19
C ASP A 77 -2.24 4.74 -14.19
N ILE A 78 -2.79 3.55 -14.50
CA ILE A 78 -2.73 2.39 -13.62
C ILE A 78 -1.34 1.74 -13.54
N ALA A 79 -0.43 2.08 -14.44
CA ALA A 79 0.95 1.60 -14.46
C ALA A 79 1.93 2.55 -13.72
N ARG A 80 1.53 3.79 -13.42
CA ARG A 80 2.36 4.73 -12.67
C ARG A 80 2.54 4.27 -11.23
N ARG A 81 3.77 4.32 -10.73
CA ARG A 81 4.11 4.02 -9.35
C ARG A 81 3.88 5.25 -8.47
N TYR A 82 2.84 5.19 -7.67
CA TYR A 82 2.49 6.23 -6.68
C TYR A 82 3.01 5.84 -5.30
N ASP A 83 3.35 6.83 -4.46
CA ASP A 83 3.58 6.58 -3.03
C ASP A 83 2.38 5.84 -2.43
N THR A 84 2.63 4.70 -1.83
CA THR A 84 1.58 3.90 -1.19
C THR A 84 1.12 4.51 0.13
N HIS A 85 1.88 5.44 0.68
CA HIS A 85 1.64 5.95 2.02
C HIS A 85 1.42 4.80 3.02
N SER A 86 0.32 4.83 3.76
CA SER A 86 0.05 3.80 4.78
C SER A 86 -0.30 2.43 4.23
N MET A 87 -0.65 2.29 2.94
CA MET A 87 -0.88 0.98 2.32
C MET A 87 0.37 0.09 2.36
N ARG A 88 1.58 0.68 2.47
CA ARG A 88 2.85 -0.05 2.63
C ARG A 88 2.84 -1.04 3.80
N LYS A 89 2.06 -0.76 4.83
CA LYS A 89 1.96 -1.58 6.04
C LYS A 89 1.39 -2.96 5.73
N SER A 90 0.37 -3.01 4.89
CA SER A 90 -0.23 -4.29 4.45
C SER A 90 0.73 -5.12 3.59
N LEU A 91 1.62 -4.48 2.81
CA LEU A 91 2.69 -5.17 2.09
C LEU A 91 3.69 -5.81 3.07
N VAL A 92 4.05 -5.09 4.13
CA VAL A 92 4.94 -5.62 5.19
C VAL A 92 4.24 -6.74 5.98
N SER A 93 2.93 -6.62 6.25
CA SER A 93 2.17 -7.74 6.83
C SER A 93 2.33 -9.02 6.03
N ALA A 94 2.21 -8.95 4.70
CA ALA A 94 2.40 -10.13 3.85
C ALA A 94 3.82 -10.71 3.96
N LEU A 95 4.85 -9.87 4.04
CA LEU A 95 6.21 -10.35 4.27
C LEU A 95 6.34 -11.09 5.61
N TYR A 96 5.77 -10.53 6.68
CA TYR A 96 5.73 -11.23 7.97
C TYR A 96 5.02 -12.59 7.84
N GLY A 97 3.93 -12.67 7.09
CA GLY A 97 3.22 -13.93 6.82
C GLY A 97 4.07 -14.98 6.12
N ILE A 98 4.82 -14.57 5.10
CA ILE A 98 5.70 -15.47 4.36
C ILE A 98 6.86 -15.94 5.25
N TYR A 99 7.51 -15.00 5.95
CA TYR A 99 8.71 -15.30 6.72
C TYR A 99 8.43 -15.92 8.09
N SER A 100 7.25 -15.74 8.65
CA SER A 100 6.82 -16.53 9.82
C SER A 100 6.37 -17.94 9.41
N GLY A 101 5.70 -18.07 8.26
CA GLY A 101 5.29 -19.36 7.73
C GLY A 101 6.43 -20.31 7.39
N ASN A 102 7.61 -19.79 7.06
CA ASN A 102 8.82 -20.58 6.82
C ASN A 102 9.76 -20.66 8.04
N GLY A 103 9.35 -20.11 9.19
CA GLY A 103 10.09 -20.16 10.45
C GLY A 103 11.26 -19.16 10.58
N ALA A 104 11.43 -18.24 9.61
CA ALA A 104 12.49 -17.22 9.68
C ALA A 104 12.17 -16.12 10.70
N ILE A 105 10.90 -15.84 10.96
CA ILE A 105 10.45 -14.87 11.96
C ILE A 105 9.49 -15.55 12.93
N ASP A 106 9.77 -15.44 14.22
CA ASP A 106 8.82 -15.79 15.28
C ASP A 106 8.11 -14.51 15.76
N ILE A 107 6.83 -14.38 15.44
CA ILE A 107 6.03 -13.20 15.81
C ILE A 107 5.72 -13.09 17.32
N HIS A 108 6.04 -14.10 18.11
CA HIS A 108 5.92 -14.10 19.58
C HIS A 108 7.17 -13.61 20.29
N LYS A 109 8.25 -13.33 19.56
CA LYS A 109 9.42 -12.68 20.15
C LYS A 109 9.06 -11.30 20.66
N THR A 110 9.47 -11.02 21.90
CA THR A 110 9.30 -9.72 22.53
C THR A 110 10.37 -8.73 22.04
N LEU A 111 10.08 -7.43 22.13
CA LEU A 111 11.06 -6.38 21.88
C LEU A 111 12.31 -6.54 22.71
N LYS A 112 12.18 -7.05 23.95
CA LYS A 112 13.32 -7.38 24.83
C LYS A 112 14.21 -8.47 24.23
N GLN A 113 13.62 -9.57 23.76
CA GLN A 113 14.35 -10.68 23.13
C GLN A 113 15.04 -10.25 21.84
N LEU A 114 14.44 -9.30 21.10
CA LEU A 114 14.99 -8.74 19.87
C LEU A 114 16.06 -7.67 20.14
N GLY A 115 16.24 -7.22 21.39
CA GLY A 115 17.15 -6.11 21.71
C GLY A 115 16.66 -4.76 21.19
N ILE A 116 15.36 -4.62 20.91
CA ILE A 116 14.76 -3.36 20.45
C ILE A 116 14.71 -2.37 21.61
N ASP A 117 15.27 -1.20 21.38
CA ASP A 117 15.25 -0.05 22.29
C ASP A 117 15.29 1.24 21.46
N ASP A 118 14.97 2.38 22.04
CA ASP A 118 15.01 3.66 21.33
C ASP A 118 15.90 4.67 22.07
N SER A 119 16.14 5.85 21.49
CA SER A 119 16.84 6.95 22.16
C SER A 119 16.16 7.34 23.48
N VAL A 120 14.82 7.32 23.47
CA VAL A 120 14.00 7.38 24.67
C VAL A 120 13.80 5.94 25.13
N LYS A 121 14.61 5.51 26.12
CA LYS A 121 14.63 4.13 26.59
C LYS A 121 13.24 3.56 26.87
N LEU A 122 12.98 2.36 26.33
CA LEU A 122 11.75 1.63 26.61
C LEU A 122 11.73 1.12 28.05
N SER A 123 10.57 1.18 28.69
CA SER A 123 10.35 0.51 29.98
C SER A 123 10.36 -1.02 29.84
N GLU A 124 10.47 -1.74 30.96
CA GLU A 124 10.37 -3.21 30.95
C GLU A 124 9.02 -3.67 30.43
N GLU A 125 7.95 -2.94 30.72
CA GLU A 125 6.61 -3.22 30.23
C GLU A 125 6.52 -3.01 28.71
N GLU A 126 6.98 -1.87 28.19
CA GLU A 126 7.03 -1.61 26.75
C GLU A 126 7.87 -2.65 26.00
N ARG A 127 8.99 -3.11 26.58
CA ARG A 127 9.84 -4.17 26.00
C ARG A 127 9.22 -5.56 26.04
N SER A 128 8.14 -5.77 26.78
CA SER A 128 7.40 -7.04 26.78
C SER A 128 6.46 -7.19 25.58
N ALA A 129 6.22 -6.13 24.79
CA ALA A 129 5.44 -6.20 23.58
C ALA A 129 6.06 -7.19 22.58
N GLU A 130 5.23 -8.00 21.96
CA GLU A 130 5.60 -8.96 20.93
C GLU A 130 5.48 -8.37 19.53
N ILE A 131 6.15 -8.94 18.52
CA ILE A 131 5.99 -8.53 17.12
C ILE A 131 4.51 -8.52 16.73
N GLN A 132 3.73 -9.51 17.13
CA GLN A 132 2.29 -9.56 16.83
C GLN A 132 1.51 -8.37 17.41
N ASP A 133 1.96 -7.76 18.52
CA ASP A 133 1.31 -6.60 19.10
C ASP A 133 1.56 -5.35 18.24
N LEU A 134 2.75 -5.24 17.65
CA LEU A 134 3.06 -4.20 16.67
C LEU A 134 2.22 -4.39 15.38
N LEU A 135 2.04 -5.63 14.91
CA LEU A 135 1.18 -5.94 13.75
C LEU A 135 -0.28 -5.54 13.99
N LYS A 136 -0.74 -5.59 15.24
CA LYS A 136 -2.08 -5.18 15.68
C LYS A 136 -2.20 -3.69 16.01
N ALA A 137 -1.08 -2.93 15.99
CA ALA A 137 -1.00 -1.56 16.51
C ALA A 137 -1.40 -1.46 17.99
N ARG A 138 -0.89 -2.39 18.80
CA ARG A 138 -1.21 -2.55 20.24
C ARG A 138 0.04 -2.72 21.10
N SER A 139 1.19 -2.19 20.68
CA SER A 139 2.46 -2.36 21.40
C SER A 139 2.49 -1.72 22.79
N GLY A 140 1.65 -0.70 23.05
CA GLY A 140 1.74 0.12 24.27
C GLY A 140 2.90 1.12 24.27
N VAL A 141 3.69 1.20 23.19
CA VAL A 141 4.82 2.12 23.04
C VAL A 141 4.36 3.41 22.37
N TYR A 142 4.31 4.51 23.13
CA TYR A 142 3.76 5.78 22.64
C TYR A 142 4.85 6.85 22.46
N ILE A 143 5.83 6.53 21.62
CA ILE A 143 6.95 7.42 21.26
C ILE A 143 6.68 8.11 19.93
N PRO A 144 6.99 9.43 19.77
CA PRO A 144 6.88 10.13 18.51
C PRO A 144 7.68 9.45 17.40
N ALA A 145 7.06 9.27 16.23
CA ALA A 145 7.65 8.54 15.12
C ALA A 145 7.61 9.31 13.79
N ALA A 146 8.54 8.99 12.90
CA ALA A 146 8.56 9.58 11.58
C ALA A 146 7.27 9.29 10.79
N GLY A 147 6.77 10.32 10.09
CA GLY A 147 5.61 10.21 9.22
C GLY A 147 4.25 10.25 9.93
N GLU A 148 4.19 10.71 11.16
CA GLU A 148 2.91 10.90 11.88
C GLU A 148 2.11 12.06 11.31
N ALA A 149 0.83 11.81 11.04
CA ALA A 149 -0.15 12.85 10.77
C ALA A 149 -0.48 13.64 12.04
N LYS A 150 -1.03 14.85 11.88
CA LYS A 150 -1.46 15.68 13.02
C LYS A 150 -2.45 14.92 13.93
N SER A 151 -3.43 14.24 13.36
CA SER A 151 -4.41 13.43 14.11
C SER A 151 -3.75 12.35 14.97
N MET A 152 -2.71 11.67 14.45
CA MET A 152 -1.98 10.68 15.24
C MET A 152 -1.30 11.31 16.46
N LYS A 153 -0.70 12.50 16.29
CA LYS A 153 -0.07 13.25 17.40
C LYS A 153 -1.09 13.69 18.45
N ASP A 154 -2.25 14.17 17.98
CA ASP A 154 -3.32 14.69 18.85
C ASP A 154 -3.97 13.58 19.71
N TYR A 155 -4.08 12.37 19.17
CA TYR A 155 -4.72 11.22 19.84
C TYR A 155 -3.72 10.23 20.47
N ARG A 156 -2.41 10.54 20.47
CA ARG A 156 -1.42 9.65 21.10
C ARG A 156 -1.70 9.53 22.60
N PRO A 157 -1.85 8.30 23.13
CA PRO A 157 -2.00 8.08 24.56
C PRO A 157 -0.78 8.55 25.34
N ALA A 158 -0.97 8.84 26.61
CA ALA A 158 0.15 9.10 27.50
C ALA A 158 1.05 7.87 27.61
N ARG A 159 2.36 8.06 27.65
CA ARG A 159 3.31 6.96 27.78
C ARG A 159 3.06 6.15 29.06
N GLY A 160 3.04 4.84 28.94
CA GLY A 160 2.77 3.92 30.07
C GLY A 160 1.30 3.84 30.48
N SER A 161 0.37 4.44 29.71
CA SER A 161 -1.06 4.41 30.05
C SER A 161 -1.74 3.06 29.75
N HIS A 162 -1.18 2.28 28.85
CA HIS A 162 -1.75 0.98 28.42
C HIS A 162 -0.64 -0.05 28.23
N PRO A 163 -0.72 -1.21 28.87
CA PRO A 163 0.20 -2.32 28.62
C PRO A 163 0.09 -2.85 27.17
N PRO A 164 1.11 -3.59 26.68
CA PRO A 164 1.03 -4.27 25.39
C PRO A 164 -0.23 -5.13 25.24
N ASN A 165 -0.75 -5.20 24.04
CA ASN A 165 -1.95 -5.95 23.63
C ASN A 165 -3.28 -5.51 24.29
N THR A 166 -3.34 -4.37 24.96
CA THR A 166 -4.56 -3.93 25.66
C THR A 166 -5.31 -2.80 24.97
N PHE A 167 -4.60 -1.90 24.23
CA PHE A 167 -5.18 -0.73 23.62
C PHE A 167 -4.70 -0.52 22.20
N PHE A 168 -5.61 -0.19 21.30
CA PHE A 168 -5.30 0.15 19.92
C PHE A 168 -4.94 1.63 19.80
N TYR A 169 -3.79 1.89 19.23
CA TYR A 169 -3.39 3.20 18.76
C TYR A 169 -2.70 3.05 17.41
N TYR A 170 -3.24 3.68 16.36
CA TYR A 170 -2.63 3.64 15.03
C TYR A 170 -1.25 4.28 15.05
N ASN A 171 -0.23 3.49 15.35
CA ASN A 171 1.07 3.91 15.85
C ASN A 171 2.17 3.78 14.79
N ASN A 172 2.64 4.91 14.25
CA ASN A 172 3.74 4.84 13.28
C ASN A 172 5.04 4.32 13.88
N TRP A 173 5.25 4.41 15.20
CA TRP A 173 6.40 3.78 15.83
C TRP A 173 6.39 2.27 15.60
N ASP A 174 5.28 1.58 15.89
CA ASP A 174 5.12 0.15 15.66
C ASP A 174 5.45 -0.22 14.22
N PHE A 175 4.85 0.50 13.29
CA PHE A 175 4.99 0.19 11.87
C PHE A 175 6.41 0.43 11.34
N ASN A 176 7.10 1.44 11.82
CA ASN A 176 8.48 1.75 11.44
C ASN A 176 9.44 0.70 12.01
N VAL A 177 9.24 0.30 13.28
CA VAL A 177 10.03 -0.74 13.95
C VAL A 177 9.87 -2.09 13.26
N LEU A 178 8.67 -2.46 12.81
CA LEU A 178 8.45 -3.68 12.04
C LEU A 178 9.35 -3.75 10.79
N GLY A 179 9.57 -2.64 10.09
CA GLY A 179 10.48 -2.61 8.94
C GLY A 179 11.94 -2.93 9.33
N VAL A 180 12.36 -2.48 10.51
CA VAL A 180 13.72 -2.74 11.03
C VAL A 180 13.82 -4.17 11.58
N ILE A 181 12.85 -4.63 12.37
CA ILE A 181 12.82 -6.01 12.89
C ILE A 181 12.87 -7.01 11.74
N PHE A 182 12.13 -6.76 10.66
CA PHE A 182 12.16 -7.63 9.49
C PHE A 182 13.60 -7.82 8.95
N GLN A 183 14.34 -6.72 8.78
CA GLN A 183 15.72 -6.80 8.31
C GLN A 183 16.66 -7.48 9.32
N MET A 184 16.45 -7.23 10.61
CA MET A 184 17.25 -7.86 11.69
C MET A 184 17.05 -9.37 11.74
N GLU A 185 15.80 -9.85 11.73
CA GLU A 185 15.48 -11.27 11.86
C GLU A 185 15.80 -12.07 10.59
N THR A 186 15.70 -11.44 9.42
CA THR A 186 15.90 -12.15 8.13
C THR A 186 17.28 -11.94 7.52
N GLY A 187 18.02 -10.90 7.94
CA GLY A 187 19.27 -10.48 7.29
C GLY A 187 19.07 -9.93 5.87
N LYS A 188 17.82 -9.64 5.46
CA LYS A 188 17.50 -9.20 4.10
C LYS A 188 17.10 -7.74 4.08
N ASP A 189 17.43 -7.04 2.99
CA ASP A 189 16.84 -5.75 2.69
C ASP A 189 15.32 -5.89 2.48
N LEU A 190 14.54 -4.99 3.08
CA LEU A 190 13.08 -5.04 3.06
C LEU A 190 12.50 -5.00 1.63
N PHE A 191 13.08 -4.17 0.77
CA PHE A 191 12.57 -3.95 -0.59
C PHE A 191 12.99 -5.05 -1.55
N GLU A 192 14.20 -5.60 -1.37
CA GLU A 192 14.65 -6.79 -2.09
C GLU A 192 13.82 -8.02 -1.69
N ALA A 193 13.48 -8.16 -0.40
CA ALA A 193 12.59 -9.21 0.08
C ALA A 193 11.17 -9.05 -0.50
N LEU A 194 10.63 -7.82 -0.56
CA LEU A 194 9.34 -7.53 -1.18
C LEU A 194 9.34 -7.94 -2.66
N ASN A 195 10.43 -7.62 -3.38
CA ASN A 195 10.58 -8.01 -4.77
C ASN A 195 10.64 -9.53 -4.94
N ALA A 196 11.48 -10.19 -4.16
CA ALA A 196 11.70 -11.63 -4.30
C ALA A 196 10.52 -12.48 -3.84
N SER A 197 9.82 -12.06 -2.77
CA SER A 197 8.80 -12.88 -2.11
C SER A 197 7.36 -12.51 -2.46
N LEU A 198 7.12 -11.32 -3.05
CA LEU A 198 5.80 -10.87 -3.48
C LEU A 198 5.78 -10.44 -4.95
N ALA A 199 6.61 -9.47 -5.35
CA ALA A 199 6.48 -8.89 -6.68
C ALA A 199 6.73 -9.92 -7.79
N LYS A 200 7.82 -10.67 -7.72
CA LYS A 200 8.15 -11.72 -8.70
C LYS A 200 7.14 -12.86 -8.71
N PRO A 201 6.79 -13.47 -7.56
CA PRO A 201 5.78 -14.54 -7.54
C PRO A 201 4.41 -14.13 -8.05
N LEU A 202 4.03 -12.85 -7.86
CA LEU A 202 2.75 -12.31 -8.30
C LEU A 202 2.78 -11.74 -9.73
N ASP A 203 3.91 -11.88 -10.45
CA ASP A 203 4.12 -11.28 -11.78
C ASP A 203 3.83 -9.76 -11.80
N MET A 204 4.22 -9.03 -10.74
CA MET A 204 4.09 -7.57 -10.71
C MET A 204 4.95 -6.94 -11.81
N GLU A 205 4.40 -6.01 -12.56
CA GLU A 205 5.01 -5.50 -13.78
C GLU A 205 5.84 -4.23 -13.57
N ASP A 206 5.55 -3.47 -12.50
CA ASP A 206 6.09 -2.12 -12.34
C ASP A 206 7.03 -1.97 -11.14
N PHE A 207 6.84 -2.75 -10.06
CA PHE A 207 7.60 -2.60 -8.84
C PHE A 207 9.07 -2.99 -9.01
N ARG A 208 9.96 -2.17 -8.45
CA ARG A 208 11.41 -2.39 -8.38
C ARG A 208 11.89 -2.14 -6.96
N PRO A 209 12.93 -2.81 -6.45
CA PRO A 209 13.48 -2.53 -5.11
C PRO A 209 13.83 -1.06 -4.86
N MET A 210 14.24 -0.34 -5.90
CA MET A 210 14.53 1.09 -5.84
C MET A 210 13.29 1.99 -5.62
N ASP A 211 12.10 1.43 -5.73
CA ASP A 211 10.84 2.14 -5.43
C ASP A 211 10.55 2.16 -3.92
N GLY A 212 11.40 1.52 -3.13
CA GLY A 212 11.43 1.59 -1.67
C GLY A 212 12.58 2.43 -1.15
N ARG A 213 12.35 3.10 0.00
CA ARG A 213 13.38 3.83 0.72
C ARG A 213 13.11 3.84 2.21
N PHE A 214 14.17 3.97 3.02
CA PHE A 214 14.06 4.37 4.42
C PHE A 214 14.30 5.87 4.55
N TRP A 215 13.49 6.51 5.37
CA TRP A 215 13.57 7.94 5.62
C TRP A 215 13.51 8.24 7.12
N ARG A 216 14.36 9.14 7.60
CA ARG A 216 14.42 9.60 8.99
C ARG A 216 13.97 11.06 9.10
N ASP A 217 13.19 11.36 10.11
CA ASP A 217 12.90 12.72 10.52
C ASP A 217 13.97 13.15 11.52
N SER A 218 14.89 14.00 11.08
CA SER A 218 16.01 14.48 11.90
C SER A 218 15.56 15.37 13.08
N THR A 219 14.30 15.79 13.10
CA THR A 219 13.73 16.57 14.22
C THR A 219 13.24 15.69 15.37
N LEU A 220 13.15 14.37 15.15
CA LEU A 220 12.70 13.40 16.13
C LEU A 220 13.87 12.66 16.77
N GLN A 221 13.66 12.23 18.02
CA GLN A 221 14.67 11.49 18.76
C GLN A 221 14.69 10.00 18.41
N THR A 222 13.57 9.44 17.87
CA THR A 222 13.52 8.01 17.53
C THR A 222 14.61 7.62 16.54
N VAL A 223 15.21 6.44 16.77
CA VAL A 223 16.22 5.88 15.87
C VAL A 223 15.61 5.13 14.68
N TYR A 224 14.32 4.85 14.70
CA TYR A 224 13.63 4.04 13.71
C TYR A 224 13.16 4.86 12.50
N PRO A 225 13.72 4.60 11.30
CA PRO A 225 13.29 5.27 10.09
C PRO A 225 11.90 4.78 9.66
N LYS A 226 11.15 5.68 9.03
CA LYS A 226 10.00 5.30 8.22
C LYS A 226 10.49 4.67 6.92
N TYR A 227 9.85 3.62 6.46
CA TYR A 227 10.00 3.13 5.09
C TYR A 227 8.87 3.64 4.20
N ASP A 228 9.17 4.02 2.98
CA ASP A 228 8.21 4.38 1.93
C ASP A 228 8.33 3.40 0.77
N ILE A 229 7.22 3.15 0.09
CA ILE A 229 7.14 2.25 -1.07
C ILE A 229 6.29 2.91 -2.14
N LYS A 230 6.77 2.95 -3.39
CA LYS A 230 5.94 3.28 -4.55
C LYS A 230 5.45 2.00 -5.20
N MET A 231 4.20 1.99 -5.64
CA MET A 231 3.62 0.86 -6.37
C MET A 231 2.50 1.32 -7.31
N SER A 232 2.34 0.64 -8.42
CA SER A 232 1.28 0.91 -9.38
C SER A 232 -0.08 0.36 -8.94
N ALA A 233 -1.15 0.80 -9.57
CA ALA A 233 -2.48 0.26 -9.29
C ALA A 233 -2.59 -1.20 -9.75
N ARG A 234 -1.97 -1.57 -10.87
CA ARG A 234 -2.04 -2.94 -11.38
C ARG A 234 -1.23 -3.93 -10.53
N ASP A 235 -0.10 -3.52 -9.95
CA ASP A 235 0.66 -4.37 -9.02
C ASP A 235 -0.08 -4.53 -7.68
N LEU A 236 -0.69 -3.46 -7.15
CA LEU A 236 -1.55 -3.54 -5.97
C LEU A 236 -2.79 -4.41 -6.22
N ALA A 237 -3.32 -4.44 -7.44
CA ALA A 237 -4.44 -5.31 -7.79
C ALA A 237 -4.04 -6.80 -7.74
N ARG A 238 -2.82 -7.17 -8.16
CA ARG A 238 -2.28 -8.53 -7.98
C ARG A 238 -2.15 -8.88 -6.50
N PHE A 239 -1.61 -7.97 -5.71
CA PHE A 239 -1.51 -8.13 -4.26
C PHE A 239 -2.88 -8.32 -3.60
N GLY A 240 -3.86 -7.51 -3.97
CA GLY A 240 -5.24 -7.67 -3.49
C GLY A 240 -5.86 -9.00 -3.90
N THR A 241 -5.60 -9.46 -5.12
CA THR A 241 -6.10 -10.76 -5.61
C THR A 241 -5.52 -11.94 -4.84
N LEU A 242 -4.24 -11.87 -4.43
CA LEU A 242 -3.66 -12.87 -3.52
C LEU A 242 -4.49 -13.02 -2.24
N TYR A 243 -4.87 -11.90 -1.60
CA TYR A 243 -5.70 -11.92 -0.40
C TYR A 243 -7.15 -12.34 -0.69
N CYS A 244 -7.69 -11.94 -1.83
CA CYS A 244 -9.01 -12.38 -2.30
C CYS A 244 -9.09 -13.90 -2.48
N ASN A 245 -7.96 -14.52 -2.84
CA ASN A 245 -7.79 -15.96 -3.04
C ASN A 245 -7.31 -16.71 -1.79
N GLY A 246 -7.40 -16.09 -0.61
CA GLY A 246 -6.98 -16.76 0.64
C GLY A 246 -5.50 -17.13 0.67
N GLY A 247 -4.65 -16.33 0.03
CA GLY A 247 -3.20 -16.52 -0.01
C GLY A 247 -2.71 -17.48 -1.09
N MET A 248 -3.60 -18.00 -1.93
CA MET A 248 -3.25 -18.87 -3.07
C MET A 248 -2.87 -18.05 -4.30
N TRP A 249 -1.81 -18.46 -4.99
CA TRP A 249 -1.39 -17.89 -6.26
C TRP A 249 -0.77 -18.95 -7.14
N ASP A 250 -1.24 -19.08 -8.37
CA ASP A 250 -0.78 -20.05 -9.39
C ASP A 250 -0.63 -21.49 -8.83
N GLY A 251 -1.65 -21.93 -8.09
CA GLY A 251 -1.67 -23.26 -7.47
C GLY A 251 -0.79 -23.41 -6.21
N HIS A 252 -0.06 -22.39 -5.79
CA HIS A 252 0.80 -22.40 -4.62
C HIS A 252 0.23 -21.54 -3.48
N GLN A 253 0.34 -22.03 -2.24
CA GLN A 253 -0.02 -21.26 -1.03
C GLN A 253 1.14 -20.33 -0.68
N LEU A 254 1.06 -19.07 -1.15
CA LEU A 254 2.09 -18.05 -0.89
C LEU A 254 1.97 -17.45 0.51
N LEU A 255 0.75 -17.20 0.98
CA LEU A 255 0.43 -16.85 2.36
C LEU A 255 -0.42 -17.95 2.97
N SER A 256 -0.07 -18.45 4.14
CA SER A 256 -0.83 -19.52 4.78
C SER A 256 -2.28 -19.09 5.06
N LYS A 257 -3.20 -20.04 5.11
CA LYS A 257 -4.62 -19.78 5.45
C LYS A 257 -4.74 -19.20 6.86
N GLU A 258 -3.89 -19.67 7.76
CA GLU A 258 -3.79 -19.20 9.13
C GLU A 258 -3.39 -17.73 9.16
N TRP A 259 -2.36 -17.34 8.38
CA TRP A 259 -1.95 -15.94 8.29
C TRP A 259 -3.05 -15.04 7.73
N ILE A 260 -3.75 -15.49 6.70
CA ILE A 260 -4.91 -14.75 6.14
C ILE A 260 -6.00 -14.59 7.21
N SER A 261 -6.29 -15.64 7.96
CA SER A 261 -7.28 -15.60 9.05
C SER A 261 -6.86 -14.61 10.14
N GLU A 262 -5.61 -14.67 10.59
CA GLU A 262 -5.05 -13.72 11.58
C GLU A 262 -5.06 -12.29 11.06
N THR A 263 -4.66 -12.09 9.78
CA THR A 263 -4.65 -10.78 9.14
C THR A 263 -6.04 -10.12 9.18
N PHE A 264 -7.09 -10.91 9.00
CA PHE A 264 -8.46 -10.42 8.91
C PHE A 264 -9.26 -10.63 10.22
N THR A 265 -8.59 -10.97 11.29
CA THR A 265 -9.21 -11.03 12.62
C THR A 265 -9.34 -9.61 13.20
N PRO A 266 -10.53 -9.17 13.61
CA PRO A 266 -10.77 -7.83 14.14
C PRO A 266 -10.28 -7.73 15.60
N TYR A 267 -8.98 -7.56 15.80
CA TYR A 267 -8.37 -7.44 17.14
C TYR A 267 -8.79 -6.17 17.88
N SER A 268 -9.13 -5.13 17.14
CA SER A 268 -9.53 -3.85 17.69
C SER A 268 -10.70 -3.28 16.92
N THR A 269 -11.63 -2.64 17.62
CA THR A 269 -12.67 -1.81 17.01
C THR A 269 -12.22 -0.36 17.09
N VAL A 270 -12.29 0.34 15.98
CA VAL A 270 -11.98 1.75 15.88
C VAL A 270 -13.28 2.47 15.60
N ASP A 271 -13.71 3.32 16.52
CA ASP A 271 -14.96 4.06 16.40
C ASP A 271 -14.66 5.50 15.97
N HIS A 272 -15.15 5.86 14.81
CA HIS A 272 -15.10 7.21 14.26
C HIS A 272 -16.48 7.87 14.23
N GLY A 273 -17.34 7.57 15.20
CA GLY A 273 -18.70 8.08 15.31
C GLY A 273 -19.70 7.32 14.43
N SER A 274 -19.99 7.80 13.24
CA SER A 274 -20.92 7.13 12.30
C SER A 274 -20.29 5.99 11.50
N TYR A 275 -19.02 5.70 11.72
CA TYR A 275 -18.21 4.80 10.91
C TYR A 275 -17.43 3.84 11.80
N HIS A 276 -17.71 2.55 11.67
CA HIS A 276 -17.05 1.51 12.44
C HIS A 276 -16.05 0.75 11.58
N GLU A 277 -14.80 0.77 12.00
CA GLU A 277 -13.75 -0.06 11.44
C GLU A 277 -13.19 -0.98 12.51
N SER A 278 -12.59 -2.06 12.08
CA SER A 278 -11.75 -2.92 12.91
C SER A 278 -10.36 -2.98 12.31
N TYR A 279 -9.38 -3.41 13.10
CA TYR A 279 -8.00 -3.53 12.65
C TYR A 279 -7.45 -4.92 12.96
N GLY A 280 -6.88 -5.54 11.94
CA GLY A 280 -6.19 -6.83 12.01
C GLY A 280 -4.67 -6.67 11.96
N TYR A 281 -3.96 -7.58 11.28
CA TYR A 281 -2.52 -7.46 11.07
C TYR A 281 -2.23 -6.48 9.92
N LEU A 282 -2.19 -5.18 10.27
CA LEU A 282 -1.92 -4.06 9.37
C LEU A 282 -2.94 -3.90 8.22
N TRP A 283 -4.17 -4.38 8.44
CA TRP A 283 -5.30 -4.23 7.55
C TRP A 283 -6.51 -3.64 8.28
N TRP A 284 -7.23 -2.77 7.60
CA TRP A 284 -8.53 -2.28 8.03
C TRP A 284 -9.63 -3.27 7.64
N ILE A 285 -10.59 -3.46 8.52
CA ILE A 285 -11.69 -4.40 8.36
C ILE A 285 -12.99 -3.61 8.52
N GLN A 286 -13.87 -3.70 7.52
CA GLN A 286 -15.15 -3.02 7.47
C GLN A 286 -16.25 -4.02 7.11
N LEU A 287 -17.48 -3.68 7.40
CA LEU A 287 -18.64 -4.45 6.94
C LEU A 287 -19.41 -3.65 5.89
N LEU A 288 -19.60 -4.23 4.73
CA LEU A 288 -20.56 -3.76 3.76
C LEU A 288 -21.96 -4.19 4.21
N ASP A 289 -22.85 -3.21 4.36
CA ASP A 289 -24.23 -3.44 4.76
C ASP A 289 -24.34 -4.32 6.03
N ASP A 290 -23.48 -4.05 7.02
CA ASP A 290 -23.39 -4.72 8.32
C ASP A 290 -23.18 -6.24 8.30
N SER A 291 -22.87 -6.82 7.16
CA SER A 291 -22.83 -8.29 7.04
C SER A 291 -21.68 -8.87 6.21
N ILE A 292 -21.13 -8.12 5.26
CA ILE A 292 -20.14 -8.64 4.33
C ILE A 292 -18.77 -8.01 4.63
N PRO A 293 -17.77 -8.82 5.04
CA PRO A 293 -16.45 -8.30 5.31
C PRO A 293 -15.80 -7.71 4.06
N MET A 294 -15.25 -6.51 4.21
CA MET A 294 -14.34 -5.86 3.29
C MET A 294 -13.03 -5.60 4.01
N TYR A 295 -11.94 -5.84 3.35
CA TYR A 295 -10.59 -5.65 3.87
C TYR A 295 -9.89 -4.58 3.06
N SER A 296 -9.27 -3.61 3.72
CA SER A 296 -8.65 -2.51 3.00
C SER A 296 -7.28 -2.13 3.52
N ALA A 297 -6.39 -1.81 2.58
CA ALA A 297 -5.19 -1.03 2.83
C ALA A 297 -5.48 0.42 2.43
N GLN A 298 -5.30 1.36 3.35
CA GLN A 298 -5.63 2.77 3.16
C GLN A 298 -4.37 3.63 3.23
N GLY A 299 -4.25 4.60 2.33
CA GLY A 299 -3.15 5.56 2.26
C GLY A 299 -3.63 7.00 2.34
N TRP A 300 -2.81 7.86 2.94
CA TRP A 300 -3.09 9.30 3.00
C TRP A 300 -3.36 9.85 1.60
N GLY A 301 -4.33 10.78 1.50
CA GLY A 301 -4.75 11.37 0.21
C GLY A 301 -5.73 10.50 -0.57
N GLY A 302 -6.43 9.55 0.09
CA GLY A 302 -7.52 8.78 -0.50
C GLY A 302 -7.10 7.56 -1.31
N HIS A 303 -5.83 7.13 -1.16
CA HIS A 303 -5.38 5.88 -1.76
C HIS A 303 -6.04 4.68 -1.09
N ILE A 304 -6.55 3.75 -1.87
CA ILE A 304 -7.15 2.51 -1.36
C ILE A 304 -6.76 1.30 -2.20
N LEU A 305 -6.63 0.17 -1.51
CA LEU A 305 -6.79 -1.17 -2.03
C LEU A 305 -7.89 -1.82 -1.19
N VAL A 306 -8.95 -2.27 -1.81
CA VAL A 306 -10.09 -2.95 -1.15
C VAL A 306 -10.24 -4.35 -1.71
N VAL A 307 -10.43 -5.32 -0.82
CA VAL A 307 -10.65 -6.73 -1.15
C VAL A 307 -11.99 -7.16 -0.56
N VAL A 308 -12.87 -7.70 -1.39
CA VAL A 308 -14.18 -8.24 -0.99
C VAL A 308 -14.29 -9.68 -1.48
N PRO A 309 -13.77 -10.66 -0.72
CA PRO A 309 -13.65 -12.06 -1.16
C PRO A 309 -14.99 -12.68 -1.57
N LYS A 310 -16.06 -12.38 -0.84
CA LYS A 310 -17.42 -12.87 -1.16
C LYS A 310 -17.84 -12.56 -2.60
N TYR A 311 -17.37 -11.44 -3.13
CA TYR A 311 -17.70 -10.99 -4.48
C TYR A 311 -16.53 -11.16 -5.46
N LYS A 312 -15.42 -11.77 -5.05
CA LYS A 312 -14.20 -11.90 -5.86
C LYS A 312 -13.76 -10.55 -6.43
N LEU A 313 -13.92 -9.49 -5.64
CA LEU A 313 -13.74 -8.11 -6.07
C LEU A 313 -12.49 -7.50 -5.43
N VAL A 314 -11.66 -6.88 -6.25
CA VAL A 314 -10.53 -6.05 -5.81
C VAL A 314 -10.65 -4.68 -6.45
N VAL A 315 -10.51 -3.63 -5.65
CA VAL A 315 -10.58 -2.24 -6.12
C VAL A 315 -9.34 -1.49 -5.67
N VAL A 316 -8.65 -0.89 -6.62
CA VAL A 316 -7.48 -0.02 -6.36
C VAL A 316 -7.76 1.37 -6.90
N LYS A 317 -7.62 2.40 -6.05
CA LYS A 317 -7.73 3.81 -6.42
C LYS A 317 -6.48 4.56 -5.94
N ARG A 318 -5.94 5.42 -6.82
CA ARG A 318 -4.73 6.20 -6.55
C ARG A 318 -4.96 7.68 -6.80
N HIS A 319 -4.14 8.50 -6.13
CA HIS A 319 -4.10 9.95 -6.30
C HIS A 319 -2.66 10.44 -6.51
N ASP A 320 -2.47 11.59 -7.16
CA ASP A 320 -1.16 12.24 -7.28
C ASP A 320 -0.90 13.16 -6.08
N THR A 321 -0.55 12.56 -4.95
CA THR A 321 -0.28 13.30 -3.71
C THR A 321 1.01 14.12 -3.75
N PHE A 322 1.91 13.87 -4.71
CA PHE A 322 3.10 14.71 -4.92
C PHE A 322 2.72 16.10 -5.44
N SER A 323 1.78 16.18 -6.36
CA SER A 323 1.25 17.44 -6.90
C SER A 323 0.23 18.11 -5.96
N GLY A 324 0.00 17.56 -4.77
CA GLY A 324 -0.95 18.11 -3.78
C GLY A 324 -2.41 17.71 -4.03
N SER A 325 -2.69 16.87 -5.01
CA SER A 325 -4.02 16.31 -5.21
C SER A 325 -4.23 15.13 -4.27
N GLY A 326 -5.21 15.21 -3.43
CA GLY A 326 -5.69 14.14 -2.57
C GLY A 326 -7.20 14.15 -2.56
N GLY A 327 -7.81 13.04 -2.17
CA GLY A 327 -9.25 12.90 -2.08
C GLY A 327 -9.65 12.04 -0.89
N ASP A 328 -10.95 11.84 -0.74
CA ASP A 328 -11.49 10.92 0.25
C ASP A 328 -11.40 9.49 -0.25
N SER A 329 -11.25 8.54 0.67
CA SER A 329 -11.22 7.11 0.33
C SER A 329 -12.53 6.64 -0.31
N GLN A 330 -13.67 7.03 0.26
CA GLN A 330 -15.03 6.71 -0.18
C GLN A 330 -15.27 5.21 -0.48
N ILE A 331 -14.59 4.33 0.30
CA ILE A 331 -14.59 2.88 0.09
C ILE A 331 -16.01 2.34 -0.09
N GLY A 332 -16.90 2.60 0.88
CA GLY A 332 -18.28 2.10 0.82
C GLY A 332 -19.03 2.57 -0.41
N THR A 333 -18.82 3.83 -0.84
CA THR A 333 -19.45 4.38 -2.05
C THR A 333 -18.97 3.64 -3.30
N TYR A 334 -17.67 3.49 -3.49
CA TYR A 334 -17.13 2.75 -4.63
C TYR A 334 -17.66 1.31 -4.68
N ILE A 335 -17.59 0.58 -3.57
CA ILE A 335 -18.02 -0.82 -3.53
C ILE A 335 -19.51 -0.95 -3.82
N ARG A 336 -20.38 -0.15 -3.18
CA ARG A 336 -21.82 -0.18 -3.45
C ARG A 336 -22.13 0.17 -4.90
N THR A 337 -21.48 1.18 -5.46
CA THR A 337 -21.71 1.59 -6.85
C THR A 337 -21.30 0.46 -7.81
N ILE A 338 -20.16 -0.18 -7.61
CA ILE A 338 -19.73 -1.33 -8.41
C ILE A 338 -20.74 -2.47 -8.29
N LEU A 339 -21.12 -2.84 -7.07
CA LEU A 339 -22.03 -3.95 -6.84
C LEU A 339 -23.45 -3.69 -7.34
N SER A 340 -23.91 -2.44 -7.36
CA SER A 340 -25.22 -2.06 -7.93
C SER A 340 -25.27 -2.23 -9.45
N ALA A 341 -24.12 -2.26 -10.10
CA ALA A 341 -24.02 -2.50 -11.53
C ALA A 341 -24.12 -3.99 -11.91
N ARG A 342 -24.08 -4.92 -10.93
CA ARG A 342 -24.24 -6.34 -11.21
C ARG A 342 -25.61 -6.62 -11.82
N THR A 343 -25.61 -7.40 -12.89
CA THR A 343 -26.79 -8.08 -13.39
C THR A 343 -26.82 -9.50 -12.81
N LEU A 344 -27.93 -10.16 -12.76
CA LEU A 344 -27.98 -11.56 -12.30
C LEU A 344 -27.66 -12.54 -13.44
N GLU A 345 -27.31 -12.02 -14.61
CA GLU A 345 -26.93 -12.81 -15.76
C GLU A 345 -25.51 -13.35 -15.58
N THR A 346 -25.35 -14.64 -15.84
CA THR A 346 -24.03 -15.31 -15.79
C THR A 346 -23.60 -15.68 -17.19
N VAL A 347 -22.40 -15.26 -17.57
CA VAL A 347 -21.79 -15.66 -18.84
C VAL A 347 -20.84 -16.84 -18.55
N SER A 348 -21.16 -18.00 -19.11
CA SER A 348 -20.40 -19.25 -18.86
C SER A 348 -18.99 -19.23 -19.44
N ARG A 349 -18.75 -18.46 -20.49
CA ARG A 349 -17.45 -18.29 -21.16
C ARG A 349 -17.26 -16.82 -21.54
N PRO A 350 -16.81 -15.99 -20.61
CA PRO A 350 -16.61 -14.58 -20.86
C PRO A 350 -15.51 -14.35 -21.90
N ARG A 351 -15.72 -13.40 -22.79
CA ARG A 351 -14.72 -13.00 -23.76
C ARG A 351 -13.73 -12.04 -23.08
N LEU A 352 -12.47 -12.46 -23.04
CA LEU A 352 -11.36 -11.68 -22.50
C LEU A 352 -10.48 -11.16 -23.63
N ILE A 353 -9.93 -9.96 -23.44
CA ILE A 353 -8.97 -9.34 -24.34
C ILE A 353 -7.75 -8.87 -23.54
N PRO A 354 -6.56 -8.74 -24.14
CA PRO A 354 -5.40 -8.16 -23.46
C PRO A 354 -5.70 -6.76 -22.92
N LEU A 355 -5.19 -6.47 -21.73
CA LEU A 355 -5.19 -5.12 -21.20
C LEU A 355 -4.02 -4.34 -21.82
N GLU A 356 -4.31 -3.45 -22.74
CA GLU A 356 -3.30 -2.60 -23.36
C GLU A 356 -3.12 -1.32 -22.54
N VAL A 357 -2.18 -1.32 -21.60
CA VAL A 357 -1.69 -0.12 -20.95
C VAL A 357 -0.46 0.35 -21.69
N ARG A 358 -0.59 1.45 -22.41
CA ARG A 358 0.55 2.07 -23.11
C ARG A 358 1.08 3.20 -22.26
N PRO A 359 2.15 2.98 -21.46
CA PRO A 359 2.85 4.10 -20.85
C PRO A 359 3.38 4.98 -21.98
N GLU A 360 3.34 6.28 -21.75
CA GLU A 360 3.92 7.24 -22.68
C GLU A 360 5.39 6.88 -22.95
N GLN A 361 5.71 6.53 -24.19
CA GLN A 361 7.08 6.18 -24.55
C GLN A 361 7.90 7.48 -24.64
N GLN A 362 8.81 7.65 -23.66
CA GLN A 362 9.79 8.70 -23.68
C GLN A 362 11.09 8.21 -24.33
N GLN A 363 11.67 9.00 -25.20
CA GLN A 363 13.02 8.72 -25.71
C GLN A 363 14.03 9.34 -24.75
N PHE A 364 14.90 8.50 -24.22
CA PHE A 364 15.98 8.93 -23.35
C PHE A 364 17.31 8.93 -24.13
N ILE A 365 18.18 9.87 -23.78
CA ILE A 365 19.55 9.89 -24.27
C ILE A 365 20.50 9.25 -23.27
N GLU A 366 21.59 8.66 -23.74
CA GLU A 366 22.67 8.25 -22.87
C GLU A 366 23.50 9.46 -22.46
N MET A 367 23.76 9.60 -21.18
CA MET A 367 24.59 10.67 -20.64
C MET A 367 25.62 10.05 -19.68
N PRO A 368 26.94 10.31 -19.89
CA PRO A 368 27.98 9.80 -19.02
C PRO A 368 27.79 10.21 -17.56
N GLU A 369 28.21 9.37 -16.62
CA GLU A 369 28.12 9.65 -15.18
C GLU A 369 28.73 11.00 -14.80
N ALA A 370 29.90 11.32 -15.36
CA ALA A 370 30.60 12.57 -15.11
C ALA A 370 29.76 13.80 -15.50
N ASP A 371 28.91 13.67 -16.52
CA ASP A 371 28.00 14.74 -16.95
C ASP A 371 26.75 14.77 -16.07
N LEU A 372 26.16 13.60 -15.72
CA LEU A 372 25.04 13.53 -14.80
C LEU A 372 25.36 14.14 -13.42
N ARG A 373 26.56 13.93 -12.92
CA ARG A 373 27.01 14.51 -11.64
C ARG A 373 27.03 16.03 -11.61
N LYS A 374 27.10 16.71 -12.76
CA LYS A 374 27.05 18.19 -12.85
C LYS A 374 25.69 18.77 -12.42
N TYR A 375 24.62 17.97 -12.50
CA TYR A 375 23.26 18.38 -12.15
C TYR A 375 22.94 18.25 -10.65
N GLN A 376 23.84 17.75 -9.83
CA GLN A 376 23.67 17.65 -8.37
C GLN A 376 23.59 19.04 -7.76
N GLN A 377 22.49 19.31 -7.06
CA GLN A 377 22.26 20.61 -6.42
C GLN A 377 21.14 20.55 -5.37
N GLN A 378 21.09 21.56 -4.53
CA GLN A 378 19.99 21.84 -3.64
C GLN A 378 19.31 23.15 -4.07
N PHE A 379 18.00 23.18 -3.99
CA PHE A 379 17.20 24.35 -4.31
C PHE A 379 15.92 24.43 -3.47
N TYR A 380 15.34 25.60 -3.38
CA TYR A 380 14.13 25.80 -2.59
C TYR A 380 12.90 25.81 -3.51
N MET A 381 11.92 24.94 -3.22
CA MET A 381 10.69 24.82 -3.98
C MET A 381 9.52 24.41 -3.08
N ASN A 382 8.37 25.07 -3.22
CA ASN A 382 7.14 24.77 -2.49
C ASN A 382 7.34 24.70 -0.96
N GLY A 383 8.04 25.69 -0.40
CA GLY A 383 8.21 25.82 1.06
C GLY A 383 9.26 24.92 1.69
N ARG A 384 10.04 24.16 0.91
CA ARG A 384 11.09 23.28 1.43
C ARG A 384 12.31 23.18 0.51
N THR A 385 13.44 22.82 1.09
CA THR A 385 14.64 22.47 0.34
C THR A 385 14.43 21.14 -0.37
N ARG A 386 14.76 21.10 -1.66
CA ARG A 386 14.77 19.93 -2.52
C ARG A 386 16.19 19.62 -2.96
N LYS A 387 16.43 18.38 -3.32
CA LYS A 387 17.75 17.92 -3.74
C LYS A 387 17.69 17.16 -5.05
N ILE A 388 18.73 17.31 -5.85
CA ILE A 388 19.06 16.42 -6.96
C ILE A 388 20.43 15.86 -6.65
N GLU A 389 20.56 14.56 -6.55
CA GLU A 389 21.76 13.83 -6.16
C GLU A 389 22.02 12.67 -7.12
N TYR A 390 23.29 12.33 -7.33
CA TYR A 390 23.66 11.14 -8.09
C TYR A 390 23.93 9.99 -7.11
N GLY A 391 23.22 8.88 -7.28
CA GLY A 391 23.28 7.71 -6.42
C GLY A 391 23.36 6.40 -7.20
N LYS A 392 23.06 5.30 -6.53
CA LYS A 392 23.10 3.93 -7.08
C LYS A 392 22.27 3.79 -8.38
N TYR A 393 21.23 4.57 -8.54
CA TYR A 393 20.27 4.46 -9.65
C TYR A 393 20.38 5.64 -10.64
N GLY A 394 21.49 6.36 -10.65
CA GLY A 394 21.71 7.53 -11.50
C GLY A 394 21.31 8.83 -10.79
N LEU A 395 20.85 9.81 -11.55
CA LEU A 395 20.43 11.10 -11.02
C LEU A 395 19.02 10.97 -10.41
N VAL A 396 18.86 11.41 -9.17
CA VAL A 396 17.63 11.25 -8.39
C VAL A 396 17.19 12.59 -7.81
N PHE A 397 15.93 12.93 -7.98
CA PHE A 397 15.28 14.08 -7.37
C PHE A 397 14.58 13.67 -6.08
N ASP A 398 14.80 14.46 -5.02
CA ASP A 398 14.22 14.24 -3.68
C ASP A 398 14.46 12.81 -3.12
N GLU A 399 15.65 12.28 -3.38
CA GLU A 399 16.07 10.95 -2.89
C GLU A 399 15.21 9.79 -3.41
N TRP A 400 14.27 10.03 -4.35
CA TRP A 400 13.27 9.00 -4.69
C TRP A 400 12.85 8.95 -6.16
N PHE A 401 12.93 10.05 -6.90
CA PHE A 401 12.46 10.10 -8.29
C PHE A 401 13.65 10.06 -9.24
N VAL A 402 13.81 8.94 -9.94
CA VAL A 402 14.86 8.79 -10.94
C VAL A 402 14.61 9.76 -12.10
N LEU A 403 15.65 10.47 -12.49
CA LEU A 403 15.65 11.43 -13.59
C LEU A 403 16.33 10.82 -14.81
N HIS A 404 15.58 10.60 -15.86
CA HIS A 404 16.08 10.10 -17.15
C HIS A 404 16.38 11.26 -18.09
N PRO A 405 17.60 11.39 -18.62
CA PRO A 405 17.96 12.51 -19.51
C PRO A 405 17.20 12.39 -20.84
N VAL A 406 16.58 13.49 -21.24
CA VAL A 406 15.89 13.66 -22.54
C VAL A 406 16.71 14.58 -23.42
N SER A 407 17.39 15.56 -22.81
CA SER A 407 18.41 16.41 -23.43
C SER A 407 19.39 16.85 -22.34
N ASP A 408 20.39 17.65 -22.72
CA ASP A 408 21.36 18.29 -21.80
C ASP A 408 20.76 19.34 -20.86
N SER A 409 19.49 19.69 -21.04
CA SER A 409 18.77 20.67 -20.20
C SER A 409 17.46 20.15 -19.64
N ARG A 410 17.05 18.91 -19.96
CA ARG A 410 15.74 18.38 -19.61
C ARG A 410 15.78 16.90 -19.27
N PHE A 411 15.20 16.56 -18.13
CA PHE A 411 15.14 15.18 -17.59
C PHE A 411 13.68 14.82 -17.31
N TYR A 412 13.33 13.56 -17.56
CA TYR A 412 12.00 13.05 -17.28
C TYR A 412 12.01 12.27 -15.94
N ALA A 413 11.15 12.68 -15.02
CA ALA A 413 10.89 11.99 -13.78
C ALA A 413 9.70 11.03 -14.00
N GLU A 414 10.00 9.76 -14.28
CA GLU A 414 9.04 8.77 -14.72
C GLU A 414 7.82 8.63 -13.77
N ASP A 415 8.08 8.51 -12.46
CA ASP A 415 7.00 8.34 -11.47
C ASP A 415 6.22 9.62 -11.18
N LEU A 416 6.71 10.78 -11.60
CA LEU A 416 5.99 12.05 -11.52
C LEU A 416 5.21 12.36 -12.79
N ARG A 417 5.55 11.71 -13.91
CA ARG A 417 5.07 12.08 -15.26
C ARG A 417 5.36 13.55 -15.56
N LYS A 418 6.54 14.01 -15.18
CA LYS A 418 6.95 15.42 -15.27
C LYS A 418 8.38 15.54 -15.76
N TYR A 419 8.68 16.67 -16.34
CA TYR A 419 10.03 17.04 -16.71
C TYR A 419 10.65 17.93 -15.64
N VAL A 420 11.93 17.71 -15.38
CA VAL A 420 12.80 18.57 -14.58
C VAL A 420 13.72 19.29 -15.55
N SER A 421 13.61 20.59 -15.63
CA SER A 421 14.34 21.42 -16.58
C SER A 421 15.45 22.23 -15.89
N PHE A 422 16.54 22.41 -16.59
CA PHE A 422 17.71 23.16 -16.17
C PHE A 422 18.04 24.27 -17.16
N ARG A 423 18.51 25.41 -16.67
CA ARG A 423 19.14 26.44 -17.48
C ARG A 423 20.66 26.41 -17.24
N TRP A 424 21.44 26.81 -18.23
CA TRP A 424 22.88 26.87 -18.10
C TRP A 424 23.32 28.26 -17.66
N GLU A 425 24.04 28.37 -16.55
CA GLU A 425 24.64 29.58 -16.03
C GLU A 425 26.14 29.34 -15.80
N ASN A 426 27.01 30.14 -16.43
CA ASN A 426 28.46 30.01 -16.32
C ASN A 426 28.93 28.56 -16.51
N GLN A 427 28.46 27.88 -17.54
CA GLN A 427 28.76 26.46 -17.87
C GLN A 427 28.33 25.45 -16.82
N LYS A 428 27.41 25.81 -15.92
CA LYS A 428 26.82 24.89 -14.92
C LYS A 428 25.31 24.81 -15.10
N PRO A 429 24.73 23.61 -14.99
CA PRO A 429 23.28 23.47 -15.01
C PRO A 429 22.71 23.94 -13.66
N VAL A 430 21.71 24.81 -13.71
CA VAL A 430 20.97 25.32 -12.56
C VAL A 430 19.52 24.89 -12.72
N PHE A 431 18.92 24.35 -11.66
CA PHE A 431 17.50 23.97 -11.67
C PHE A 431 16.63 25.16 -12.11
N ASP A 432 15.75 24.92 -13.04
CA ASP A 432 14.83 25.94 -13.56
C ASP A 432 13.39 25.68 -13.05
N ARG A 433 12.79 24.53 -13.43
CA ARG A 433 11.42 24.18 -13.06
C ARG A 433 11.11 22.69 -13.18
N ILE A 434 9.94 22.30 -12.64
CA ILE A 434 9.26 21.03 -12.91
C ILE A 434 7.98 21.32 -13.70
N GLU A 435 7.80 20.70 -14.83
CA GLU A 435 6.68 20.92 -15.78
C GLU A 435 6.00 19.61 -16.23
#